data_a9a10c9196220379a1003a6ae006bc81
#
_entry.id   a9a10c9196220379a1003a6ae006bc81
#
_cell.length_a   1.000
_cell.length_b   1.000
_cell.length_c   1.000
_cell.angle_alpha   90.00
_cell.angle_beta   90.00
_cell.angle_gamma   90.00
#
_symmetry.space_group_name_H-M   'P 1'
#
loop_
_entity.id
_entity.type
_entity.pdbx_description
1 polymer ?
#
loop_
_entity_poly.entity_id
_entity_poly.type
_entity_poly.pdbx_seq_one_letter_code
_entity_poly.pdbx_strand_id
1 'polypeptide(L)'
;IPCLIPCAIDQDPYFRLVRDNAHRMRFPSPKPALLHSKFLTALQGAGGKMSASNPNSAIFMSDTPKKIKDKINKHAFSGGQETLELQRKLGGNPDVDVAYQYLTYFEDDDAKLADIATKYRAGEMLTGELKKECIALMQDYVKGFQEARAKITNDVLNEFMTPRKLEWKGNPNPKKPEPKAK
;
A
#
# COMPACT_ATOMS: atom_id res chain seq x y z
N ILE A 1 26.48 -6.62 -2.32
CA ILE A 1 25.28 -6.37 -3.12
C ILE A 1 24.59 -5.14 -2.51
N PRO A 2 24.26 -4.09 -3.28
CA PRO A 2 23.45 -2.98 -2.81
C PRO A 2 22.10 -3.47 -2.29
N CYS A 3 21.60 -2.83 -1.24
CA CYS A 3 20.35 -3.20 -0.61
C CYS A 3 19.37 -2.02 -0.67
N LEU A 4 18.15 -2.25 -1.15
CA LEU A 4 17.02 -1.33 -1.09
C LEU A 4 15.97 -1.91 -0.15
N ILE A 5 15.56 -1.14 0.86
CA ILE A 5 14.60 -1.57 1.87
C ILE A 5 13.34 -0.72 1.75
N PRO A 6 12.24 -1.25 1.22
CA PRO A 6 10.95 -0.59 1.31
C PRO A 6 10.42 -0.70 2.75
N CYS A 7 10.02 0.44 3.33
CA CYS A 7 9.48 0.47 4.68
C CYS A 7 8.55 1.67 4.88
N ALA A 8 7.70 1.59 5.89
CA ALA A 8 6.91 2.74 6.29
C ALA A 8 7.79 3.80 6.96
N ILE A 9 7.37 5.06 6.89
CA ILE A 9 8.16 6.22 7.33
C ILE A 9 8.54 6.19 8.82
N ASP A 10 7.74 5.54 9.68
CA ASP A 10 8.00 5.39 11.10
C ASP A 10 9.22 4.51 11.41
N GLN A 11 9.67 3.70 10.45
CA GLN A 11 10.86 2.86 10.58
C GLN A 11 12.17 3.61 10.29
N ASP A 12 12.10 4.84 9.73
CA ASP A 12 13.28 5.62 9.34
C ASP A 12 14.28 5.86 10.50
N PRO A 13 13.86 6.17 11.74
CA PRO A 13 14.81 6.38 12.86
C PRO A 13 15.70 5.16 13.13
N TYR A 14 15.16 3.94 13.00
CA TYR A 14 15.92 2.70 13.21
C TYR A 14 16.94 2.47 12.10
N PHE A 15 16.57 2.75 10.85
CA PHE A 15 17.48 2.63 9.73
C PHE A 15 18.53 3.74 9.68
N ARG A 16 18.25 4.93 10.20
CA ARG A 16 19.28 5.97 10.42
C ARG A 16 20.33 5.43 11.38
N LEU A 17 19.92 4.85 12.51
CA LEU A 17 20.84 4.26 13.48
C LEU A 17 21.71 3.16 12.83
N VAL A 18 21.13 2.30 11.99
CA VAL A 18 21.88 1.27 11.24
C VAL A 18 22.89 1.92 10.30
N ARG A 19 22.52 2.96 9.57
CA ARG A 19 23.41 3.65 8.62
C ARG A 19 24.56 4.39 9.33
N ASP A 20 24.29 4.97 10.49
CA ASP A 20 25.28 5.69 11.28
C ASP A 20 26.30 4.73 11.90
N ASN A 21 25.88 3.52 12.26
CA ASN A 21 26.74 2.51 12.88
C ASN A 21 27.30 1.47 11.87
N ALA A 22 26.98 1.56 10.59
CA ALA A 22 27.40 0.58 9.57
C ALA A 22 28.92 0.38 9.53
N HIS A 23 29.71 1.45 9.73
CA HIS A 23 31.17 1.37 9.77
C HIS A 23 31.70 0.59 10.99
N ARG A 24 31.01 0.68 12.15
CA ARG A 24 31.35 -0.07 13.37
C ARG A 24 31.01 -1.56 13.21
N MET A 25 29.96 -1.86 12.46
CA MET A 25 29.52 -3.24 12.18
C MET A 25 30.35 -3.91 11.11
N ARG A 26 31.37 -3.25 10.55
CA ARG A 26 32.22 -3.74 9.46
C ARG A 26 31.41 -4.28 8.27
N PHE A 27 30.33 -3.59 7.92
CA PHE A 27 29.47 -3.98 6.83
C PHE A 27 30.26 -3.98 5.51
N PRO A 28 30.35 -5.10 4.80
CA PRO A 28 31.14 -5.21 3.57
C PRO A 28 30.48 -4.52 2.37
N SER A 29 29.27 -4.01 2.52
CA SER A 29 28.44 -3.44 1.46
C SER A 29 28.16 -1.96 1.71
N PRO A 30 27.76 -1.20 0.67
CA PRO A 30 27.23 0.14 0.84
C PRO A 30 26.09 0.18 1.85
N LYS A 31 25.91 1.32 2.51
CA LYS A 31 24.77 1.54 3.40
C LYS A 31 23.46 1.28 2.66
N PRO A 32 22.44 0.70 3.31
CA PRO A 32 21.18 0.41 2.66
C PRO A 32 20.48 1.71 2.24
N ALA A 33 19.87 1.71 1.06
CA ALA A 33 18.93 2.73 0.62
C ALA A 33 17.53 2.39 1.10
N LEU A 34 16.72 3.41 1.38
CA LEU A 34 15.35 3.24 1.86
C LEU A 34 14.37 3.80 0.84
N LEU A 35 13.25 3.12 0.68
CA LEU A 35 12.08 3.60 -0.02
C LEU A 35 10.94 3.71 1.00
N HIS A 36 10.56 4.94 1.34
CA HIS A 36 9.49 5.17 2.30
C HIS A 36 8.11 5.16 1.63
N SER A 37 7.15 4.53 2.31
CA SER A 37 5.74 4.57 1.94
C SER A 37 4.91 5.24 3.03
N LYS A 38 3.75 5.77 2.63
CA LYS A 38 2.70 6.18 3.57
C LYS A 38 2.08 4.93 4.22
N PHE A 39 1.37 5.13 5.33
CA PHE A 39 0.58 4.07 5.94
C PHE A 39 -0.72 3.84 5.16
N LEU A 40 -1.05 2.57 4.94
CA LEU A 40 -2.40 2.20 4.56
C LEU A 40 -3.29 2.29 5.82
N THR A 41 -4.35 3.08 5.75
CA THR A 41 -5.24 3.35 6.88
C THR A 41 -6.08 2.12 7.23
N ALA A 42 -6.29 1.87 8.52
CA ALA A 42 -7.25 0.86 8.96
C ALA A 42 -8.67 1.20 8.47
N LEU A 43 -9.53 0.20 8.30
CA LEU A 43 -10.89 0.44 7.80
C LEU A 43 -11.68 1.43 8.67
N GLN A 44 -11.41 1.51 9.96
CA GLN A 44 -12.04 2.45 10.88
C GLN A 44 -11.56 3.91 10.73
N GLY A 45 -10.62 4.17 9.84
CA GLY A 45 -10.10 5.52 9.58
C GLY A 45 -8.89 5.91 10.42
N ALA A 46 -8.59 7.20 10.44
CA ALA A 46 -7.47 7.76 11.16
C ALA A 46 -7.56 7.46 12.67
N GLY A 47 -6.46 6.96 13.24
CA GLY A 47 -6.41 6.53 14.65
C GLY A 47 -6.73 5.05 14.86
N GLY A 48 -7.28 4.36 13.87
CA GLY A 48 -7.43 2.92 13.89
C GLY A 48 -6.09 2.22 13.64
N LYS A 49 -5.81 1.12 14.36
CA LYS A 49 -4.65 0.27 14.10
C LYS A 49 -5.08 -0.97 13.34
N MET A 50 -4.42 -1.24 12.20
CA MET A 50 -4.54 -2.54 11.55
C MET A 50 -3.95 -3.62 12.46
N SER A 51 -4.74 -4.66 12.73
CA SER A 51 -4.32 -5.75 13.61
C SER A 51 -4.91 -7.07 13.13
N ALA A 52 -4.08 -8.12 13.14
CA ALA A 52 -4.56 -9.47 12.87
C ALA A 52 -5.56 -9.96 13.92
N SER A 53 -5.51 -9.44 15.15
CA SER A 53 -6.47 -9.73 16.22
C SER A 53 -7.82 -9.05 16.03
N ASN A 54 -7.91 -8.00 15.19
CA ASN A 54 -9.18 -7.39 14.81
C ASN A 54 -9.43 -7.64 13.31
N PRO A 55 -10.18 -8.69 12.96
CA PRO A 55 -10.40 -9.07 11.56
C PRO A 55 -11.16 -8.03 10.74
N ASN A 56 -11.81 -7.06 11.39
CA ASN A 56 -12.56 -5.99 10.75
C ASN A 56 -11.72 -4.72 10.50
N SER A 57 -10.46 -4.71 10.95
CA SER A 57 -9.58 -3.54 10.77
C SER A 57 -8.91 -3.49 9.39
N ALA A 58 -8.88 -4.61 8.67
CA ALA A 58 -8.16 -4.72 7.40
C ALA A 58 -8.81 -5.73 6.45
N ILE A 59 -8.50 -5.59 5.16
CA ILE A 59 -8.78 -6.61 4.16
C ILE A 59 -7.59 -7.55 4.12
N PHE A 60 -7.86 -8.85 4.31
CA PHE A 60 -6.83 -9.89 4.24
C PHE A 60 -6.77 -10.52 2.85
N MET A 61 -5.58 -10.92 2.42
CA MET A 61 -5.38 -11.63 1.15
C MET A 61 -6.09 -13.00 1.11
N SER A 62 -6.59 -13.49 2.24
CA SER A 62 -7.41 -14.70 2.37
C SER A 62 -8.92 -14.43 2.41
N ASP A 63 -9.35 -13.17 2.37
CA ASP A 63 -10.76 -12.83 2.41
C ASP A 63 -11.48 -13.25 1.13
N THR A 64 -12.71 -13.74 1.29
CA THR A 64 -13.59 -14.01 0.14
C THR A 64 -14.17 -12.70 -0.42
N PRO A 65 -14.62 -12.67 -1.68
CA PRO A 65 -15.26 -11.47 -2.26
C PRO A 65 -16.42 -10.93 -1.41
N LYS A 66 -17.21 -11.82 -0.81
CA LYS A 66 -18.27 -11.44 0.12
C LYS A 66 -17.73 -10.76 1.37
N LYS A 67 -16.67 -11.31 1.99
CA LYS A 67 -16.05 -10.70 3.17
C LYS A 67 -15.47 -9.32 2.88
N ILE A 68 -14.82 -9.14 1.73
CA ILE A 68 -14.30 -7.84 1.29
C ILE A 68 -15.43 -6.81 1.21
N LYS A 69 -16.52 -7.17 0.51
CA LYS A 69 -17.71 -6.32 0.40
C LYS A 69 -18.29 -5.96 1.76
N ASP A 70 -18.47 -6.95 2.62
CA ASP A 70 -19.05 -6.76 3.96
C ASP A 70 -18.16 -5.86 4.83
N LYS A 71 -16.84 -6.06 4.80
CA LYS A 71 -15.87 -5.24 5.55
C LYS A 71 -15.87 -3.77 5.09
N ILE A 72 -15.81 -3.51 3.79
CA ILE A 72 -15.82 -2.14 3.26
C ILE A 72 -17.14 -1.45 3.59
N ASN A 73 -18.27 -2.12 3.36
CA ASN A 73 -19.57 -1.51 3.61
C ASN A 73 -19.83 -1.20 5.09
N LYS A 74 -19.44 -2.12 6.00
CA LYS A 74 -19.77 -2.02 7.41
C LYS A 74 -18.74 -1.26 8.24
N HIS A 75 -17.46 -1.34 7.85
CA HIS A 75 -16.36 -0.90 8.70
C HIS A 75 -15.49 0.21 8.09
N ALA A 76 -15.54 0.43 6.76
CA ALA A 76 -14.79 1.51 6.17
C ALA A 76 -15.40 2.87 6.54
N PHE A 77 -14.60 3.68 7.26
CA PHE A 77 -14.96 5.05 7.59
C PHE A 77 -15.22 5.85 6.32
N SER A 78 -16.28 6.64 6.35
CA SER A 78 -16.70 7.42 5.20
C SER A 78 -16.47 8.92 5.43
N GLY A 79 -15.96 9.59 4.40
CA GLY A 79 -15.85 11.05 4.34
C GLY A 79 -17.10 11.74 3.79
N GLY A 80 -18.22 11.00 3.63
CA GLY A 80 -19.48 11.54 3.14
C GLY A 80 -20.33 12.21 4.22
N GLN A 81 -21.46 12.75 3.80
CA GLN A 81 -22.44 13.41 4.65
C GLN A 81 -23.48 12.40 5.17
N GLU A 82 -24.21 12.82 6.22
CA GLU A 82 -25.22 11.99 6.88
C GLU A 82 -26.44 11.69 6.01
N THR A 83 -26.82 12.63 5.13
CA THR A 83 -27.99 12.48 4.26
C THR A 83 -27.62 12.62 2.79
N LEU A 84 -28.43 12.02 1.92
CA LEU A 84 -28.28 12.14 0.47
C LEU A 84 -28.31 13.60 -0.01
N GLU A 85 -29.21 14.40 0.54
CA GLU A 85 -29.36 15.80 0.19
C GLU A 85 -28.11 16.61 0.56
N LEU A 86 -27.59 16.39 1.77
CA LEU A 86 -26.36 17.03 2.21
C LEU A 86 -25.16 16.57 1.38
N GLN A 87 -25.07 15.27 1.03
CA GLN A 87 -24.02 14.76 0.17
C GLN A 87 -24.06 15.42 -1.22
N ARG A 88 -25.25 15.58 -1.81
CA ARG A 88 -25.42 16.26 -3.10
C ARG A 88 -25.08 17.75 -3.04
N LYS A 89 -25.34 18.39 -1.90
CA LYS A 89 -25.12 19.84 -1.71
C LYS A 89 -23.70 20.20 -1.32
N LEU A 90 -23.09 19.44 -0.42
CA LEU A 90 -21.79 19.75 0.20
C LEU A 90 -20.64 18.86 -0.30
N GLY A 91 -20.97 17.77 -0.96
CA GLY A 91 -19.99 16.77 -1.36
C GLY A 91 -19.41 15.97 -0.19
N GLY A 92 -18.52 15.03 -0.51
CA GLY A 92 -17.76 14.26 0.44
C GLY A 92 -16.30 14.70 0.51
N ASN A 93 -15.62 14.30 1.57
CA ASN A 93 -14.20 14.53 1.73
C ASN A 93 -13.40 13.24 1.43
N PRO A 94 -12.74 13.12 0.24
CA PRO A 94 -11.97 11.96 -0.11
C PRO A 94 -10.71 11.79 0.76
N ASP A 95 -10.18 12.89 1.34
CA ASP A 95 -8.92 12.85 2.08
C ASP A 95 -9.05 12.08 3.42
N VAL A 96 -10.27 11.94 3.93
CA VAL A 96 -10.58 11.15 5.14
C VAL A 96 -11.38 9.88 4.84
N ASP A 97 -11.90 9.72 3.62
CA ASP A 97 -12.68 8.55 3.22
C ASP A 97 -11.76 7.36 2.96
N VAL A 98 -11.94 6.30 3.74
CA VAL A 98 -11.06 5.12 3.67
C VAL A 98 -11.19 4.38 2.35
N ALA A 99 -12.38 4.32 1.74
CA ALA A 99 -12.53 3.69 0.43
C ALA A 99 -11.72 4.44 -0.63
N TYR A 100 -11.73 5.78 -0.62
CA TYR A 100 -10.88 6.57 -1.51
C TYR A 100 -9.39 6.38 -1.20
N GLN A 101 -9.00 6.35 0.08
CA GLN A 101 -7.59 6.09 0.43
C GLN A 101 -7.10 4.74 -0.09
N TYR A 102 -7.93 3.69 -0.05
CA TYR A 102 -7.59 2.41 -0.66
C TYR A 102 -7.42 2.53 -2.18
N LEU A 103 -8.30 3.27 -2.87
CA LEU A 103 -8.12 3.53 -4.31
C LEU A 103 -6.78 4.19 -4.61
N THR A 104 -6.28 5.13 -3.77
CA THR A 104 -4.97 5.77 -3.99
C THR A 104 -3.77 4.81 -3.94
N TYR A 105 -3.93 3.61 -3.40
CA TYR A 105 -2.87 2.59 -3.33
C TYR A 105 -2.97 1.54 -4.42
N PHE A 106 -4.17 1.26 -4.91
CA PHE A 106 -4.44 0.10 -5.74
C PHE A 106 -4.98 0.43 -7.14
N GLU A 107 -5.43 1.66 -7.39
CA GLU A 107 -5.85 2.11 -8.72
C GLU A 107 -4.63 2.65 -9.48
N ASP A 108 -4.35 2.05 -10.64
CA ASP A 108 -3.21 2.41 -11.48
C ASP A 108 -3.52 3.59 -12.43
N ASP A 109 -4.82 3.93 -12.62
CA ASP A 109 -5.25 5.03 -13.47
C ASP A 109 -5.40 6.33 -12.67
N ASP A 110 -4.37 7.18 -12.72
CA ASP A 110 -4.37 8.49 -12.04
C ASP A 110 -5.50 9.40 -12.53
N ALA A 111 -5.89 9.33 -13.81
CA ALA A 111 -6.97 10.16 -14.36
C ALA A 111 -8.32 9.72 -13.78
N LYS A 112 -8.59 8.42 -13.71
CA LYS A 112 -9.77 7.85 -13.05
C LYS A 112 -9.82 8.22 -11.58
N LEU A 113 -8.69 8.12 -10.88
CA LEU A 113 -8.61 8.47 -9.45
C LEU A 113 -8.93 9.96 -9.21
N ALA A 114 -8.41 10.85 -10.06
CA ALA A 114 -8.68 12.28 -9.98
C ALA A 114 -10.14 12.61 -10.29
N ASP A 115 -10.76 11.94 -11.28
CA ASP A 115 -12.18 12.10 -11.62
C ASP A 115 -13.08 11.67 -10.46
N ILE A 116 -12.79 10.52 -9.83
CA ILE A 116 -13.50 10.04 -8.63
C ILE A 116 -13.44 11.08 -7.51
N ALA A 117 -12.26 11.63 -7.22
CA ALA A 117 -12.09 12.66 -6.18
C ALA A 117 -12.90 13.90 -6.48
N THR A 118 -12.89 14.35 -7.74
CA THR A 118 -13.61 15.55 -8.18
C THR A 118 -15.12 15.35 -8.04
N LYS A 119 -15.67 14.24 -8.53
CA LYS A 119 -17.08 13.91 -8.44
C LYS A 119 -17.55 13.73 -6.99
N TYR A 120 -16.70 13.15 -6.15
CA TYR A 120 -17.04 12.95 -4.73
C TYR A 120 -17.08 14.28 -3.98
N ARG A 121 -16.12 15.18 -4.21
CA ARG A 121 -16.11 16.53 -3.64
C ARG A 121 -17.28 17.41 -4.14
N ALA A 122 -17.67 17.21 -5.40
CA ALA A 122 -18.81 17.93 -5.97
C ALA A 122 -20.19 17.39 -5.55
N GLY A 123 -20.25 16.26 -4.83
CA GLY A 123 -21.51 15.59 -4.48
C GLY A 123 -22.18 14.88 -5.66
N GLU A 124 -21.49 14.75 -6.78
CA GLU A 124 -21.96 13.99 -7.94
C GLU A 124 -21.87 12.48 -7.72
N MET A 125 -20.85 12.05 -6.99
CA MET A 125 -20.67 10.66 -6.56
C MET A 125 -21.10 10.50 -5.11
N LEU A 126 -21.88 9.46 -4.85
CA LEU A 126 -22.30 9.10 -3.51
C LEU A 126 -21.30 8.18 -2.82
N THR A 127 -21.31 8.15 -1.49
CA THR A 127 -20.47 7.26 -0.69
C THR A 127 -20.63 5.77 -1.06
N GLY A 128 -21.86 5.35 -1.37
CA GLY A 128 -22.11 3.96 -1.80
C GLY A 128 -21.50 3.63 -3.14
N GLU A 129 -21.45 4.59 -4.07
CA GLU A 129 -20.81 4.45 -5.37
C GLU A 129 -19.28 4.38 -5.21
N LEU A 130 -18.69 5.27 -4.39
CA LEU A 130 -17.26 5.24 -4.07
C LEU A 130 -16.85 3.90 -3.43
N LYS A 131 -17.62 3.41 -2.45
CA LYS A 131 -17.39 2.10 -1.84
C LYS A 131 -17.51 0.96 -2.86
N LYS A 132 -18.42 1.06 -3.82
CA LYS A 132 -18.58 0.05 -4.89
C LYS A 132 -17.34 -0.03 -5.78
N GLU A 133 -16.76 1.11 -6.17
CA GLU A 133 -15.49 1.15 -6.92
C GLU A 133 -14.35 0.49 -6.12
N CYS A 134 -14.21 0.87 -4.85
CA CYS A 134 -13.21 0.26 -3.97
C CYS A 134 -13.40 -1.25 -3.79
N ILE A 135 -14.65 -1.71 -3.63
CA ILE A 135 -14.96 -3.14 -3.49
C ILE A 135 -14.55 -3.90 -4.74
N ALA A 136 -14.92 -3.41 -5.93
CA ALA A 136 -14.59 -4.06 -7.19
C ALA A 136 -13.08 -4.21 -7.36
N LEU A 137 -12.33 -3.14 -7.15
CA LEU A 137 -10.87 -3.12 -7.25
C LEU A 137 -10.23 -4.09 -6.24
N MET A 138 -10.64 -4.04 -4.97
CA MET A 138 -10.08 -4.92 -3.94
C MET A 138 -10.41 -6.39 -4.13
N GLN A 139 -11.59 -6.71 -4.64
CA GLN A 139 -11.95 -8.08 -4.98
C GLN A 139 -11.08 -8.63 -6.11
N ASP A 140 -10.84 -7.83 -7.13
CA ASP A 140 -10.00 -8.21 -8.27
C ASP A 140 -8.53 -8.38 -7.86
N TYR A 141 -8.00 -7.45 -7.08
CA TYR A 141 -6.65 -7.51 -6.54
C TYR A 141 -6.42 -8.76 -5.68
N VAL A 142 -7.31 -9.02 -4.73
CA VAL A 142 -7.20 -10.18 -3.83
C VAL A 142 -7.37 -11.49 -4.61
N LYS A 143 -8.27 -11.54 -5.59
CA LYS A 143 -8.44 -12.70 -6.47
C LYS A 143 -7.15 -13.01 -7.24
N GLY A 144 -6.54 -12.00 -7.88
CA GLY A 144 -5.27 -12.16 -8.59
C GLY A 144 -4.16 -12.69 -7.69
N PHE A 145 -4.06 -12.17 -6.45
CA PHE A 145 -3.12 -12.69 -5.46
C PHE A 145 -3.39 -14.16 -5.10
N GLN A 146 -4.65 -14.53 -4.85
CA GLN A 146 -5.03 -15.91 -4.51
C GLN A 146 -4.73 -16.87 -5.65
N GLU A 147 -5.01 -16.49 -6.89
CA GLU A 147 -4.70 -17.28 -8.09
C GLU A 147 -3.19 -17.46 -8.27
N ALA A 148 -2.39 -16.41 -8.05
CA ALA A 148 -0.93 -16.50 -8.08
C ALA A 148 -0.40 -17.40 -6.98
N ARG A 149 -0.91 -17.24 -5.74
CA ARG A 149 -0.53 -18.08 -4.60
C ARG A 149 -0.86 -19.56 -4.81
N ALA A 150 -1.99 -19.87 -5.43
CA ALA A 150 -2.40 -21.25 -5.68
C ALA A 150 -1.44 -22.01 -6.62
N LYS A 151 -0.62 -21.29 -7.40
CA LYS A 151 0.41 -21.86 -8.29
C LYS A 151 1.73 -22.18 -7.57
N ILE A 152 1.90 -21.73 -6.32
CA ILE A 152 3.13 -21.96 -5.54
C ILE A 152 3.09 -23.39 -5.00
N THR A 153 3.98 -24.22 -5.53
CA THR A 153 4.20 -25.61 -5.06
C THR A 153 5.21 -25.65 -3.94
N ASN A 154 5.30 -26.81 -3.26
CA ASN A 154 6.35 -27.04 -2.26
C ASN A 154 7.77 -26.98 -2.87
N ASP A 155 7.94 -27.36 -4.12
CA ASP A 155 9.23 -27.27 -4.80
C ASP A 155 9.66 -25.81 -5.00
N VAL A 156 8.75 -24.96 -5.45
CA VAL A 156 8.98 -23.51 -5.56
C VAL A 156 9.30 -22.92 -4.19
N LEU A 157 8.55 -23.29 -3.15
CA LEU A 157 8.82 -22.83 -1.79
C LEU A 157 10.21 -23.26 -1.31
N ASN A 158 10.58 -24.53 -1.51
CA ASN A 158 11.89 -25.06 -1.13
C ASN A 158 13.03 -24.38 -1.89
N GLU A 159 12.86 -24.09 -3.18
CA GLU A 159 13.84 -23.34 -3.98
C GLU A 159 14.08 -21.94 -3.39
N PHE A 160 13.01 -21.21 -3.04
CA PHE A 160 13.11 -19.88 -2.44
C PHE A 160 13.73 -19.89 -1.04
N MET A 161 13.44 -20.91 -0.24
CA MET A 161 13.95 -21.05 1.12
C MET A 161 15.38 -21.61 1.20
N THR A 162 15.87 -22.22 0.13
CA THR A 162 17.22 -22.78 0.10
C THR A 162 18.27 -21.66 0.03
N PRO A 163 19.25 -21.64 0.95
CA PRO A 163 20.34 -20.67 0.90
C PRO A 163 21.12 -20.79 -0.41
N ARG A 164 21.30 -19.70 -1.11
CA ARG A 164 22.07 -19.65 -2.36
C ARG A 164 23.00 -18.45 -2.40
N LYS A 165 24.11 -18.59 -3.13
CA LYS A 165 25.01 -17.47 -3.39
C LYS A 165 24.33 -16.48 -4.32
N LEU A 166 24.25 -15.21 -3.91
CA LEU A 166 23.76 -14.14 -4.75
C LEU A 166 24.90 -13.60 -5.60
N GLU A 167 24.65 -13.46 -6.91
CA GLU A 167 25.57 -12.85 -7.84
C GLU A 167 25.13 -11.41 -8.17
N TRP A 168 26.09 -10.48 -8.08
CA TRP A 168 25.88 -9.10 -8.47
C TRP A 168 26.72 -8.77 -9.68
N LYS A 169 26.08 -8.49 -10.82
CA LYS A 169 26.74 -8.16 -12.09
C LYS A 169 27.09 -6.66 -12.26
N GLY A 170 26.88 -5.86 -11.22
CA GLY A 170 27.11 -4.42 -11.25
C GLY A 170 25.85 -3.61 -11.57
N ASN A 171 25.99 -2.28 -11.55
CA ASN A 171 24.91 -1.37 -11.93
C ASN A 171 24.77 -1.34 -13.44
N PRO A 172 23.61 -1.67 -14.04
CA PRO A 172 23.39 -1.60 -15.48
C PRO A 172 23.51 -0.15 -16.03
N ASN A 173 23.31 0.86 -15.18
CA ASN A 173 23.44 2.28 -15.50
C ASN A 173 24.41 2.96 -14.52
N PRO A 174 25.73 2.69 -14.60
CA PRO A 174 26.69 3.34 -13.72
C PRO A 174 26.70 4.85 -14.00
N LYS A 175 26.52 5.68 -12.96
CA LYS A 175 26.76 7.12 -13.09
C LYS A 175 28.21 7.32 -13.52
N LYS A 176 28.43 8.13 -14.57
CA LYS A 176 29.78 8.57 -14.91
C LYS A 176 30.39 9.24 -13.67
N PRO A 177 31.64 8.93 -13.30
CA PRO A 177 32.29 9.62 -12.20
C PRO A 177 32.30 11.12 -12.47
N GLU A 178 31.83 11.90 -11.52
CA GLU A 178 31.94 13.36 -11.61
C GLU A 178 33.43 13.72 -11.69
N PRO A 179 33.82 14.64 -12.59
CA PRO A 179 35.20 15.08 -12.66
C PRO A 179 35.57 15.64 -11.29
N LYS A 180 36.63 15.11 -10.70
CA LYS A 180 37.17 15.64 -9.45
C LYS A 180 37.47 17.10 -9.67
N ALA A 181 36.81 17.98 -8.92
CA ALA A 181 37.18 19.38 -8.86
C ALA A 181 38.69 19.49 -8.54
N LYS A 182 39.44 20.20 -9.38
CA LYS A 182 40.85 20.45 -9.17
C LYS A 182 41.05 21.43 -8.03
#